data_a19a72949a3462a407ceaf8b625a0a9c
#
_entry.id   a19a72949a3462a407ceaf8b625a0a9c
#
_cell.length_a   1.000
_cell.length_b   1.000
_cell.length_c   1.000
_cell.angle_alpha   90.00
_cell.angle_beta   90.00
_cell.angle_gamma   90.00
#
_symmetry.space_group_name_H-M   'P 1'
#
loop_
_entity.id
_entity.type
_entity.pdbx_description
1 polymer ?
#
loop_
_entity_poly.entity_id
_entity_poly.type
_entity_poly.pdbx_seq_one_letter_code
_entity_poly.pdbx_strand_id
1 'polypeptide(L)'
;MVVIHEFGHFIVAKMLGIAVETFSVGFGPRLFGFRIGDTDYRFSAIPLGGYVKFRGENMELLQGKSEGSVDEFLSQPKWKRFLVAVAGPVFNIVTALLIPTAAILVGFQADIYDSQQVVIGEVTPGSTAEQSGLQKGDRITAFGDRQNPTWSYWRDSVITNLGEDIPLTVDRNGQILQLKLRPRIETRGKEPFGVVDLEPPLSYIGVAQVQKGSAAENAGLKVGDKITTINGAPVTGWHQFRRVIQEGREVTLSVQRGQETLTIKGEPQKQGDDYLFGFTRRFETKLLKTDSLATALRYGWDSNIRVLRLTGEVFQQIFSGQRSARRSLAGPIGIAEQTVSAYDIAGWAGVIELMGLLSLNLGVLNLLPIPVLDGGVILLLLIEWILGLVGLTLTMNFRERFQQVGFVLVLLLMGFVIINDSARLVERFFDKPPAQEQQKK
;
A
#
# COMPACT_ATOMS: atom_id res chain seq x y z
N MET A 1 4.36 -2.23 13.73
CA MET A 1 4.32 -3.48 12.96
C MET A 1 5.37 -4.47 13.45
N VAL A 2 6.67 -4.16 13.41
CA VAL A 2 7.70 -5.07 13.92
C VAL A 2 7.45 -5.43 15.39
N VAL A 3 7.10 -4.47 16.25
CA VAL A 3 6.76 -4.75 17.66
C VAL A 3 5.57 -5.69 17.80
N ILE A 4 4.56 -5.59 16.93
CA ILE A 4 3.41 -6.51 16.92
C ILE A 4 3.85 -7.92 16.52
N HIS A 5 4.73 -8.01 15.54
CA HIS A 5 5.35 -9.25 15.11
C HIS A 5 6.10 -9.93 16.25
N GLU A 6 7.01 -9.21 16.91
CA GLU A 6 7.79 -9.71 18.05
C GLU A 6 6.87 -10.08 19.23
N PHE A 7 5.79 -9.30 19.42
CA PHE A 7 4.79 -9.60 20.44
C PHE A 7 4.06 -10.92 20.17
N GLY A 8 3.86 -11.28 18.89
CA GLY A 8 3.31 -12.58 18.51
C GLY A 8 4.18 -13.73 18.98
N HIS A 9 5.48 -13.70 18.69
CA HIS A 9 6.45 -14.69 19.19
C HIS A 9 6.47 -14.74 20.72
N PHE A 10 6.55 -13.56 21.34
CA PHE A 10 6.61 -13.42 22.79
C PHE A 10 5.41 -14.05 23.49
N ILE A 11 4.18 -13.70 23.10
CA ILE A 11 2.98 -14.18 23.82
C ILE A 11 2.78 -15.68 23.68
N VAL A 12 3.04 -16.24 22.47
CA VAL A 12 2.93 -17.68 22.23
C VAL A 12 4.02 -18.45 22.96
N ALA A 13 5.25 -17.96 23.01
CA ALA A 13 6.32 -18.57 23.80
C ALA A 13 5.95 -18.62 25.29
N LYS A 14 5.48 -17.51 25.85
CA LYS A 14 5.03 -17.47 27.27
C LYS A 14 3.88 -18.44 27.54
N MET A 15 2.90 -18.52 26.63
CA MET A 15 1.76 -19.47 26.76
C MET A 15 2.20 -20.94 26.74
N LEU A 16 3.27 -21.23 26.01
CA LEU A 16 3.83 -22.59 25.87
C LEU A 16 4.89 -22.93 26.95
N GLY A 17 5.14 -22.01 27.88
CA GLY A 17 6.10 -22.21 28.98
C GLY A 17 7.57 -22.10 28.54
N ILE A 18 7.84 -21.38 27.44
CA ILE A 18 9.19 -21.10 26.96
C ILE A 18 9.69 -19.81 27.61
N ALA A 19 10.88 -19.87 28.20
CA ALA A 19 11.45 -18.73 28.88
C ALA A 19 11.92 -17.66 27.86
N VAL A 20 11.47 -16.43 28.08
CA VAL A 20 11.88 -15.26 27.30
C VAL A 20 12.77 -14.40 28.16
N GLU A 21 14.04 -14.23 27.73
CA GLU A 21 15.01 -13.40 28.43
C GLU A 21 14.79 -11.91 28.18
N THR A 22 14.46 -11.55 26.94
CA THR A 22 14.34 -10.13 26.54
C THR A 22 13.19 -9.95 25.57
N PHE A 23 12.41 -8.89 25.82
CA PHE A 23 11.49 -8.30 24.85
C PHE A 23 11.92 -6.84 24.63
N SER A 24 12.45 -6.54 23.44
CA SER A 24 13.00 -5.22 23.14
C SER A 24 12.24 -4.50 22.05
N VAL A 25 11.90 -3.25 22.28
CA VAL A 25 11.52 -2.28 21.26
C VAL A 25 12.78 -1.53 20.85
N GLY A 26 13.25 -1.77 19.61
CA GLY A 26 14.52 -1.26 19.10
C GLY A 26 15.68 -2.21 19.28
N PHE A 27 16.82 -1.84 18.70
CA PHE A 27 18.10 -2.56 18.75
C PHE A 27 19.17 -1.77 19.51
N GLY A 28 20.26 -2.44 19.90
CA GLY A 28 21.43 -1.85 20.53
C GLY A 28 21.33 -1.73 22.04
N PRO A 29 22.08 -0.78 22.67
CA PRO A 29 22.13 -0.67 24.11
C PRO A 29 20.78 -0.29 24.71
N ARG A 30 20.49 -0.86 25.90
CA ARG A 30 19.29 -0.56 26.69
C ARG A 30 19.29 0.89 27.16
N LEU A 31 18.23 1.64 26.85
CA LEU A 31 18.04 2.99 27.36
C LEU A 31 17.26 2.98 28.67
N PHE A 32 16.08 2.34 28.68
CA PHE A 32 15.22 2.18 29.86
C PHE A 32 14.36 0.92 29.72
N GLY A 33 13.75 0.50 30.83
CA GLY A 33 12.90 -0.68 30.84
C GLY A 33 12.76 -1.22 32.27
N PHE A 34 12.00 -2.30 32.39
CA PHE A 34 11.71 -2.97 33.65
C PHE A 34 11.80 -4.49 33.46
N ARG A 35 12.00 -5.21 34.55
CA ARG A 35 12.07 -6.67 34.54
C ARG A 35 10.87 -7.25 35.29
N ILE A 36 10.18 -8.18 34.66
CA ILE A 36 9.08 -8.94 35.29
C ILE A 36 9.41 -10.42 35.13
N GLY A 37 9.63 -11.10 36.26
CA GLY A 37 10.08 -12.49 36.27
C GLY A 37 11.42 -12.62 35.54
N ASP A 38 11.51 -13.55 34.61
CA ASP A 38 12.73 -13.79 33.81
C ASP A 38 12.90 -12.84 32.63
N THR A 39 11.90 -12.03 32.29
CA THR A 39 11.91 -11.19 31.09
C THR A 39 12.29 -9.75 31.40
N ASP A 40 13.30 -9.25 30.68
CA ASP A 40 13.66 -7.83 30.61
C ASP A 40 12.90 -7.15 29.46
N TYR A 41 11.91 -6.29 29.80
CA TYR A 41 11.17 -5.44 28.87
C TYR A 41 11.93 -4.14 28.72
N ARG A 42 12.41 -3.84 27.51
CA ARG A 42 13.28 -2.68 27.34
C ARG A 42 13.04 -1.91 26.05
N PHE A 43 13.38 -0.63 26.09
CA PHE A 43 13.56 0.22 24.94
C PHE A 43 15.05 0.37 24.67
N SER A 44 15.45 0.14 23.43
CA SER A 44 16.83 0.20 22.97
C SER A 44 17.09 1.43 22.11
N ALA A 45 18.36 1.81 21.95
CA ALA A 45 18.79 3.10 21.41
C ALA A 45 18.39 3.33 19.93
N ILE A 46 18.26 2.28 19.13
CA ILE A 46 17.94 2.38 17.71
C ILE A 46 16.47 1.95 17.52
N PRO A 47 15.52 2.90 17.32
CA PRO A 47 14.08 2.60 17.28
C PRO A 47 13.64 1.98 15.92
N LEU A 48 14.49 1.23 15.26
CA LEU A 48 14.25 0.58 13.98
C LEU A 48 13.98 -0.91 14.20
N GLY A 49 12.77 -1.26 14.69
CA GLY A 49 12.40 -2.64 14.89
C GLY A 49 12.25 -3.08 16.34
N GLY A 50 12.50 -4.32 16.61
CA GLY A 50 12.46 -4.97 17.92
C GLY A 50 13.00 -6.38 17.82
N TYR A 51 13.07 -7.06 18.96
CA TYR A 51 13.39 -8.49 18.98
C TYR A 51 12.95 -9.16 20.29
N VAL A 52 12.70 -10.44 20.17
CA VAL A 52 12.51 -11.34 21.30
C VAL A 52 13.72 -12.26 21.40
N LYS A 53 14.28 -12.40 22.60
CA LYS A 53 15.37 -13.34 22.86
C LYS A 53 14.84 -14.46 23.76
N PHE A 54 14.84 -15.67 23.23
CA PHE A 54 14.47 -16.84 24.00
C PHE A 54 15.68 -17.38 24.76
N ARG A 55 15.42 -18.02 25.91
CA ARG A 55 16.45 -18.76 26.63
C ARG A 55 16.93 -19.93 25.76
N GLY A 56 18.24 -20.12 25.69
CA GLY A 56 18.80 -21.21 24.89
C GLY A 56 18.83 -20.99 23.40
N GLU A 57 18.67 -19.75 22.90
CA GLU A 57 18.72 -19.40 21.48
C GLU A 57 20.13 -18.92 21.02
N ASN A 58 21.06 -18.70 21.93
CA ASN A 58 22.38 -18.17 21.59
C ASN A 58 23.20 -19.15 20.74
N MET A 59 23.95 -18.62 19.76
CA MET A 59 24.91 -19.40 18.95
C MET A 59 26.01 -20.10 19.79
N GLU A 60 26.30 -19.63 21.00
CA GLU A 60 27.21 -20.31 21.93
C GLU A 60 26.67 -21.66 22.41
N LEU A 61 25.37 -21.87 22.42
CA LEU A 61 24.73 -23.15 22.72
C LEU A 61 24.79 -24.11 21.54
N LEU A 62 24.98 -23.63 20.31
CA LEU A 62 25.30 -24.45 19.15
C LEU A 62 26.69 -25.11 19.28
N GLN A 63 27.56 -24.58 20.18
CA GLN A 63 28.86 -25.13 20.53
C GLN A 63 28.83 -26.19 21.66
N GLY A 64 27.64 -26.69 22.00
CA GLY A 64 27.51 -27.82 22.96
C GLY A 64 27.40 -27.40 24.43
N LYS A 65 27.12 -26.14 24.74
CA LYS A 65 26.90 -25.66 26.11
C LYS A 65 25.40 -25.36 26.41
N SER A 66 24.50 -26.23 25.93
CA SER A 66 23.12 -26.20 26.43
C SER A 66 23.11 -26.67 27.88
N GLU A 67 22.55 -25.88 28.80
CA GLU A 67 22.32 -26.33 30.18
C GLU A 67 21.22 -27.40 30.22
N GLY A 68 20.51 -27.61 29.11
CA GLY A 68 19.48 -28.65 28.97
C GLY A 68 18.24 -28.37 29.80
N SER A 69 17.99 -27.09 30.15
CA SER A 69 16.83 -26.74 30.95
C SER A 69 15.54 -26.96 30.15
N VAL A 70 14.48 -27.39 30.84
CA VAL A 70 13.18 -27.74 30.21
C VAL A 70 12.47 -26.54 29.56
N ASP A 71 12.87 -25.33 29.89
CA ASP A 71 12.29 -24.08 29.42
C ASP A 71 13.08 -23.40 28.29
N GLU A 72 14.19 -24.00 27.84
CA GLU A 72 14.95 -23.52 26.69
C GLU A 72 14.25 -23.77 25.38
N PHE A 73 14.29 -22.79 24.43
CA PHE A 73 13.61 -22.85 23.13
C PHE A 73 14.04 -24.08 22.30
N LEU A 74 15.34 -24.36 22.20
CA LEU A 74 15.86 -25.48 21.43
C LEU A 74 15.57 -26.86 22.04
N SER A 75 15.33 -26.92 23.35
CA SER A 75 14.95 -28.15 24.07
C SER A 75 13.46 -28.49 23.91
N GLN A 76 12.64 -27.53 23.40
CA GLN A 76 11.21 -27.74 23.21
C GLN A 76 10.87 -28.70 22.05
N PRO A 77 9.76 -29.42 22.15
CA PRO A 77 9.22 -30.19 21.04
C PRO A 77 9.05 -29.34 19.76
N LYS A 78 9.25 -29.93 18.58
CA LYS A 78 9.19 -29.26 17.28
C LYS A 78 7.89 -28.48 17.07
N TRP A 79 6.75 -29.02 17.50
CA TRP A 79 5.47 -28.35 17.35
C TRP A 79 5.36 -27.03 18.14
N LYS A 80 5.95 -26.94 19.36
CA LYS A 80 5.99 -25.69 20.12
C LYS A 80 6.87 -24.65 19.40
N ARG A 81 8.05 -25.04 18.95
CA ARG A 81 8.95 -24.18 18.17
C ARG A 81 8.28 -23.68 16.88
N PHE A 82 7.53 -24.56 16.21
CA PHE A 82 6.75 -24.20 15.03
C PHE A 82 5.67 -23.16 15.34
N LEU A 83 4.88 -23.35 16.41
CA LEU A 83 3.85 -22.38 16.82
C LEU A 83 4.46 -21.01 17.16
N VAL A 84 5.60 -20.99 17.84
CA VAL A 84 6.29 -19.72 18.13
C VAL A 84 6.75 -19.06 16.84
N ALA A 85 7.38 -19.80 15.92
CA ALA A 85 7.86 -19.24 14.64
C ALA A 85 6.72 -18.70 13.76
N VAL A 86 5.56 -19.35 13.74
CA VAL A 86 4.39 -18.88 12.97
C VAL A 86 3.70 -17.69 13.62
N ALA A 87 3.84 -17.52 14.94
CA ALA A 87 3.09 -16.52 15.70
C ALA A 87 3.35 -15.07 15.27
N GLY A 88 4.61 -14.70 15.02
CA GLY A 88 4.96 -13.35 14.54
C GLY A 88 4.24 -12.99 13.24
N PRO A 89 4.43 -13.76 12.17
CA PRO A 89 3.71 -13.56 10.91
C PRO A 89 2.18 -13.53 11.07
N VAL A 90 1.61 -14.44 11.85
CA VAL A 90 0.16 -14.51 12.09
C VAL A 90 -0.35 -13.24 12.78
N PHE A 91 0.35 -12.71 13.78
CA PHE A 91 -0.04 -11.47 14.43
C PHE A 91 -0.05 -10.29 13.47
N ASN A 92 0.88 -10.23 12.54
CA ASN A 92 0.90 -9.23 11.49
C ASN A 92 -0.29 -9.37 10.52
N ILE A 93 -0.60 -10.58 10.07
CA ILE A 93 -1.73 -10.86 9.18
C ILE A 93 -3.06 -10.54 9.90
N VAL A 94 -3.20 -10.92 11.17
CA VAL A 94 -4.39 -10.59 11.98
C VAL A 94 -4.52 -9.06 12.14
N THR A 95 -3.44 -8.35 12.41
CA THR A 95 -3.46 -6.88 12.49
C THR A 95 -3.89 -6.25 11.16
N ALA A 96 -3.36 -6.74 10.05
CA ALA A 96 -3.74 -6.29 8.72
C ALA A 96 -5.23 -6.56 8.40
N LEU A 97 -5.80 -7.65 8.91
CA LEU A 97 -7.23 -7.97 8.80
C LEU A 97 -8.09 -7.03 9.66
N LEU A 98 -7.65 -6.76 10.89
CA LEU A 98 -8.43 -5.98 11.86
C LEU A 98 -8.51 -4.50 11.50
N ILE A 99 -7.49 -3.91 10.87
CA ILE A 99 -7.47 -2.50 10.52
C ILE A 99 -8.61 -2.11 9.57
N PRO A 100 -8.77 -2.69 8.36
CA PRO A 100 -9.89 -2.37 7.48
C PRO A 100 -11.23 -2.83 8.05
N THR A 101 -11.26 -3.91 8.84
CA THR A 101 -12.46 -4.35 9.56
C THR A 101 -12.93 -3.27 10.53
N ALA A 102 -12.03 -2.71 11.34
CA ALA A 102 -12.36 -1.63 12.26
C ALA A 102 -12.76 -0.34 11.51
N ALA A 103 -12.06 -0.02 10.42
CA ALA A 103 -12.35 1.16 9.62
C ALA A 103 -13.81 1.17 9.12
N ILE A 104 -14.31 0.04 8.58
CA ILE A 104 -15.69 -0.02 8.08
C ILE A 104 -16.73 -0.07 9.20
N LEU A 105 -16.39 -0.57 10.39
CA LEU A 105 -17.28 -0.53 11.57
C LEU A 105 -17.43 0.90 12.11
N VAL A 106 -16.33 1.65 12.16
CA VAL A 106 -16.35 3.08 12.53
C VAL A 106 -17.03 3.90 11.45
N GLY A 107 -16.78 3.58 10.20
CA GLY A 107 -17.24 4.29 9.02
C GLY A 107 -16.19 5.27 8.49
N PHE A 108 -16.02 5.30 7.18
CA PHE A 108 -15.13 6.23 6.48
C PHE A 108 -15.75 6.69 5.14
N GLN A 109 -15.23 7.79 4.62
CA GLN A 109 -15.67 8.29 3.32
C GLN A 109 -14.95 7.50 2.21
N ALA A 110 -15.73 6.80 1.39
CA ALA A 110 -15.23 6.07 0.23
C ALA A 110 -15.84 6.63 -1.07
N ASP A 111 -15.10 6.55 -2.17
CA ASP A 111 -15.63 6.92 -3.47
C ASP A 111 -16.83 6.05 -3.82
N ILE A 112 -17.93 6.68 -4.25
CA ILE A 112 -19.17 5.95 -4.57
C ILE A 112 -18.95 4.96 -5.72
N TYR A 113 -18.01 5.26 -6.62
CA TYR A 113 -17.72 4.47 -7.81
C TYR A 113 -16.93 3.20 -7.50
N ASP A 114 -16.11 3.18 -6.45
CA ASP A 114 -15.20 2.07 -6.15
C ASP A 114 -15.87 0.69 -6.16
N SER A 115 -17.08 0.61 -5.63
CA SER A 115 -17.86 -0.63 -5.57
C SER A 115 -18.85 -0.82 -6.71
N GLN A 116 -18.97 0.16 -7.62
CA GLN A 116 -19.88 0.08 -8.76
C GLN A 116 -19.22 -0.60 -9.95
N GLN A 117 -20.03 -1.27 -10.79
CA GLN A 117 -19.60 -1.76 -12.09
C GLN A 117 -19.11 -0.60 -12.97
N VAL A 118 -18.09 -0.88 -13.78
CA VAL A 118 -17.54 0.14 -14.69
C VAL A 118 -18.55 0.50 -15.76
N VAL A 119 -19.04 1.74 -15.69
CA VAL A 119 -19.82 2.40 -16.72
C VAL A 119 -19.07 3.66 -17.11
N ILE A 120 -18.81 3.87 -18.38
CA ILE A 120 -18.01 4.98 -18.88
C ILE A 120 -18.83 6.28 -18.92
N GLY A 121 -18.43 7.28 -18.18
CA GLY A 121 -19.03 8.62 -18.19
C GLY A 121 -18.38 9.56 -19.19
N GLU A 122 -17.07 9.49 -19.30
CA GLU A 122 -16.28 10.30 -20.25
C GLU A 122 -15.09 9.49 -20.78
N VAL A 123 -14.80 9.67 -22.07
CA VAL A 123 -13.57 9.18 -22.72
C VAL A 123 -12.81 10.40 -23.21
N THR A 124 -11.54 10.50 -22.85
CA THR A 124 -10.69 11.62 -23.29
C THR A 124 -10.37 11.48 -24.77
N PRO A 125 -10.62 12.51 -25.60
CA PRO A 125 -10.26 12.49 -27.01
C PRO A 125 -8.75 12.27 -27.22
N GLY A 126 -8.39 11.47 -28.22
CA GLY A 126 -7.01 11.09 -28.51
C GLY A 126 -6.38 10.07 -27.58
N SER A 127 -7.11 9.63 -26.54
CA SER A 127 -6.61 8.67 -25.55
C SER A 127 -6.59 7.23 -26.07
N THR A 128 -5.89 6.36 -25.37
CA THR A 128 -5.89 4.91 -25.65
C THR A 128 -7.27 4.29 -25.47
N ALA A 129 -8.12 4.85 -24.60
CA ALA A 129 -9.52 4.44 -24.47
C ALA A 129 -10.32 4.69 -25.74
N GLU A 130 -10.22 5.90 -26.32
CA GLU A 130 -10.87 6.24 -27.59
C GLU A 130 -10.35 5.38 -28.75
N GLN A 131 -9.01 5.23 -28.84
CA GLN A 131 -8.35 4.38 -29.85
C GLN A 131 -8.77 2.91 -29.77
N SER A 132 -9.12 2.43 -28.56
CA SER A 132 -9.66 1.10 -28.34
C SER A 132 -11.14 0.98 -28.72
N GLY A 133 -11.79 2.07 -29.16
CA GLY A 133 -13.18 2.10 -29.55
C GLY A 133 -14.18 2.22 -28.40
N LEU A 134 -13.70 2.55 -27.18
CA LEU A 134 -14.57 2.80 -26.02
C LEU A 134 -15.32 4.12 -26.18
N GLN A 135 -16.58 4.17 -25.72
CA GLN A 135 -17.45 5.33 -25.81
C GLN A 135 -18.17 5.59 -24.48
N LYS A 136 -18.62 6.82 -24.34
CA LYS A 136 -19.50 7.21 -23.22
C LYS A 136 -20.76 6.35 -23.21
N GLY A 137 -21.13 5.85 -22.03
CA GLY A 137 -22.28 4.96 -21.82
C GLY A 137 -21.94 3.47 -21.89
N ASP A 138 -20.75 3.11 -22.38
CA ASP A 138 -20.32 1.72 -22.40
C ASP A 138 -20.28 1.14 -20.99
N ARG A 139 -20.84 -0.07 -20.84
CA ARG A 139 -20.76 -0.87 -19.63
C ARG A 139 -19.75 -1.98 -19.83
N ILE A 140 -18.70 -2.03 -19.03
CA ILE A 140 -17.69 -3.09 -19.12
C ILE A 140 -18.22 -4.33 -18.39
N THR A 141 -18.50 -5.39 -19.14
CA THR A 141 -19.03 -6.66 -18.63
C THR A 141 -17.93 -7.68 -18.37
N ALA A 142 -16.76 -7.58 -19.06
CA ALA A 142 -15.56 -8.33 -18.71
C ALA A 142 -14.30 -7.50 -18.96
N PHE A 143 -13.29 -7.70 -18.11
CA PHE A 143 -11.96 -7.06 -18.18
C PHE A 143 -10.91 -8.11 -17.82
N GLY A 144 -10.13 -8.56 -18.79
CA GLY A 144 -9.31 -9.75 -18.64
C GLY A 144 -10.18 -10.95 -18.24
N ASP A 145 -9.79 -11.61 -17.16
CA ASP A 145 -10.53 -12.76 -16.63
C ASP A 145 -11.69 -12.39 -15.69
N ARG A 146 -11.83 -11.10 -15.36
CA ARG A 146 -12.83 -10.63 -14.40
C ARG A 146 -14.13 -10.26 -15.06
N GLN A 147 -15.21 -10.92 -14.63
CA GLN A 147 -16.58 -10.56 -15.00
C GLN A 147 -17.11 -9.43 -14.13
N ASN A 148 -17.87 -8.50 -14.73
CA ASN A 148 -18.50 -7.36 -14.10
C ASN A 148 -17.51 -6.59 -13.16
N PRO A 149 -16.38 -6.07 -13.71
CA PRO A 149 -15.37 -5.41 -12.91
C PRO A 149 -15.94 -4.16 -12.25
N THR A 150 -15.52 -3.90 -11.01
CA THR A 150 -15.79 -2.63 -10.33
C THR A 150 -14.73 -1.60 -10.71
N TRP A 151 -15.02 -0.31 -10.47
CA TRP A 151 -14.04 0.77 -10.71
C TRP A 151 -12.75 0.60 -9.91
N SER A 152 -12.83 0.06 -8.68
CA SER A 152 -11.62 -0.22 -7.91
C SER A 152 -10.78 -1.32 -8.56
N TYR A 153 -11.41 -2.40 -9.04
CA TYR A 153 -10.70 -3.46 -9.76
C TYR A 153 -10.08 -2.95 -11.08
N TRP A 154 -10.86 -2.19 -11.86
CA TRP A 154 -10.40 -1.55 -13.09
C TRP A 154 -9.15 -0.71 -12.84
N ARG A 155 -9.21 0.23 -11.89
CA ARG A 155 -8.10 1.14 -11.54
C ARG A 155 -6.85 0.39 -11.16
N ASP A 156 -6.97 -0.61 -10.27
CA ASP A 156 -5.83 -1.44 -9.85
C ASP A 156 -5.18 -2.15 -11.04
N SER A 157 -6.00 -2.82 -11.85
CA SER A 157 -5.50 -3.60 -13.00
C SER A 157 -4.91 -2.72 -14.11
N VAL A 158 -5.42 -1.50 -14.29
CA VAL A 158 -4.83 -0.51 -15.21
C VAL A 158 -3.48 -0.01 -14.69
N ILE A 159 -3.42 0.37 -13.41
CA ILE A 159 -2.18 0.92 -12.81
C ILE A 159 -1.04 -0.11 -12.83
N THR A 160 -1.36 -1.38 -12.61
CA THR A 160 -0.35 -2.45 -12.65
C THR A 160 -0.01 -2.91 -14.07
N ASN A 161 -0.84 -2.64 -15.07
CA ASN A 161 -0.56 -3.02 -16.45
C ASN A 161 0.49 -2.10 -17.10
N LEU A 162 1.58 -2.68 -17.57
CA LEU A 162 2.69 -1.97 -18.21
C LEU A 162 2.65 -2.10 -19.74
N GLY A 163 1.51 -1.75 -20.36
CA GLY A 163 1.35 -1.65 -21.81
C GLY A 163 1.03 -2.98 -22.50
N GLU A 164 0.50 -3.96 -21.78
CA GLU A 164 -0.03 -5.20 -22.35
C GLU A 164 -1.49 -5.02 -22.79
N ASP A 165 -1.87 -5.72 -23.86
CA ASP A 165 -3.25 -5.72 -24.35
C ASP A 165 -4.16 -6.46 -23.38
N ILE A 166 -5.21 -5.80 -22.92
CA ILE A 166 -6.23 -6.39 -22.05
C ILE A 166 -7.50 -6.62 -22.88
N PRO A 167 -8.00 -7.86 -22.96
CA PRO A 167 -9.27 -8.13 -23.62
C PRO A 167 -10.44 -7.54 -22.81
N LEU A 168 -11.35 -6.88 -23.51
CA LEU A 168 -12.57 -6.28 -22.95
C LEU A 168 -13.81 -6.84 -23.57
N THR A 169 -14.85 -7.06 -22.78
CA THR A 169 -16.21 -7.22 -23.27
C THR A 169 -17.03 -6.03 -22.78
N VAL A 170 -17.70 -5.38 -23.71
CA VAL A 170 -18.46 -4.15 -23.49
C VAL A 170 -19.90 -4.36 -23.93
N ASP A 171 -20.84 -3.95 -23.08
CA ASP A 171 -22.25 -3.80 -23.47
C ASP A 171 -22.51 -2.34 -23.84
N ARG A 172 -22.80 -2.11 -25.10
CA ARG A 172 -23.18 -0.81 -25.67
C ARG A 172 -24.63 -0.86 -26.12
N ASN A 173 -25.53 -0.34 -25.30
CA ASN A 173 -26.98 -0.32 -25.57
C ASN A 173 -27.56 -1.70 -25.93
N GLY A 174 -27.13 -2.77 -25.26
CA GLY A 174 -27.54 -4.13 -25.50
C GLY A 174 -26.71 -4.90 -26.56
N GLN A 175 -25.79 -4.22 -27.25
CA GLN A 175 -24.87 -4.86 -28.18
C GLN A 175 -23.55 -5.22 -27.45
N ILE A 176 -23.18 -6.50 -27.51
CA ILE A 176 -21.94 -6.99 -26.91
C ILE A 176 -20.80 -6.85 -27.92
N LEU A 177 -19.78 -6.09 -27.51
CA LEU A 177 -18.58 -5.82 -28.31
C LEU A 177 -17.37 -6.43 -27.62
N GLN A 178 -16.47 -7.01 -28.44
CA GLN A 178 -15.17 -7.49 -27.99
C GLN A 178 -14.11 -6.46 -28.42
N LEU A 179 -13.43 -5.86 -27.46
CA LEU A 179 -12.42 -4.83 -27.67
C LEU A 179 -11.10 -5.26 -27.03
N LYS A 180 -10.03 -4.55 -27.37
CA LYS A 180 -8.73 -4.67 -26.70
C LYS A 180 -8.29 -3.29 -26.24
N LEU A 181 -7.88 -3.21 -24.99
CA LEU A 181 -7.38 -1.98 -24.39
C LEU A 181 -5.90 -2.15 -24.06
N ARG A 182 -5.08 -1.19 -24.52
CA ARG A 182 -3.67 -1.10 -24.11
C ARG A 182 -3.49 0.15 -23.28
N PRO A 183 -3.25 0.04 -21.96
CA PRO A 183 -2.92 1.19 -21.14
C PRO A 183 -1.66 1.90 -21.64
N ARG A 184 -1.67 3.22 -21.61
CA ARG A 184 -0.47 4.04 -21.86
C ARG A 184 0.40 3.97 -20.62
N ILE A 185 1.72 3.88 -20.79
CA ILE A 185 2.67 3.90 -19.69
C ILE A 185 3.03 5.34 -19.37
N GLU A 186 2.80 5.75 -18.13
CA GLU A 186 3.33 6.98 -17.55
C GLU A 186 4.32 6.67 -16.45
N THR A 187 5.09 7.67 -16.04
CA THR A 187 6.03 7.56 -14.93
C THR A 187 5.74 8.63 -13.88
N ARG A 188 5.68 8.21 -12.61
CA ARG A 188 5.64 9.11 -11.46
C ARG A 188 6.92 8.92 -10.68
N GLY A 189 7.82 9.93 -10.67
CA GLY A 189 9.12 9.80 -10.01
C GLY A 189 9.96 8.64 -10.53
N LYS A 190 9.88 8.34 -11.83
CA LYS A 190 10.55 7.23 -12.53
C LYS A 190 9.91 5.84 -12.34
N GLU A 191 8.81 5.69 -11.58
CA GLU A 191 8.05 4.44 -11.50
C GLU A 191 7.02 4.37 -12.64
N PRO A 192 7.03 3.30 -13.46
CA PRO A 192 6.05 3.14 -14.52
C PRO A 192 4.72 2.68 -13.97
N PHE A 193 3.63 3.21 -14.52
CA PHE A 193 2.27 2.78 -14.25
C PHE A 193 1.39 2.95 -15.49
N GLY A 194 0.37 2.10 -15.58
CA GLY A 194 -0.58 2.19 -16.67
C GLY A 194 -1.60 3.29 -16.45
N VAL A 195 -1.99 3.95 -17.54
CA VAL A 195 -3.03 4.99 -17.56
C VAL A 195 -4.02 4.73 -18.68
N VAL A 196 -5.29 4.87 -18.37
CA VAL A 196 -6.37 4.89 -19.34
C VAL A 196 -7.27 6.07 -19.00
N ASP A 197 -7.32 7.02 -19.95
CA ASP A 197 -7.98 8.30 -19.75
C ASP A 197 -9.49 8.17 -20.02
N LEU A 198 -10.19 7.60 -19.05
CA LEU A 198 -11.64 7.55 -18.99
C LEU A 198 -12.11 7.75 -17.55
N GLU A 199 -13.35 8.15 -17.38
CA GLU A 199 -13.90 8.50 -16.07
C GLU A 199 -15.32 7.95 -15.88
N PRO A 200 -15.73 7.73 -14.60
CA PRO A 200 -17.12 7.43 -14.29
C PRO A 200 -18.04 8.60 -14.67
N PRO A 201 -19.34 8.35 -14.83
CA PRO A 201 -20.30 9.45 -15.01
C PRO A 201 -20.33 10.33 -13.76
N LEU A 202 -19.97 11.61 -13.92
CA LEU A 202 -19.96 12.57 -12.83
C LEU A 202 -21.25 13.40 -12.84
N SER A 203 -21.82 13.65 -11.66
CA SER A 203 -22.90 14.60 -11.46
C SER A 203 -22.39 15.99 -11.02
N TYR A 204 -21.18 16.02 -10.47
CA TYR A 204 -20.46 17.24 -10.08
C TYR A 204 -18.96 16.97 -9.93
N ILE A 205 -18.15 18.02 -9.90
CA ILE A 205 -16.76 17.97 -9.48
C ILE A 205 -16.65 18.52 -8.06
N GLY A 206 -16.30 17.67 -7.10
CA GLY A 206 -16.03 18.09 -5.72
C GLY A 206 -14.67 18.77 -5.59
N VAL A 207 -14.56 19.74 -4.68
CA VAL A 207 -13.32 20.46 -4.35
C VAL A 207 -12.70 19.86 -3.10
N ALA A 208 -11.52 19.23 -3.24
CA ALA A 208 -10.77 18.66 -2.11
C ALA A 208 -9.82 19.67 -1.47
N GLN A 209 -9.14 20.45 -2.29
CA GLN A 209 -8.18 21.47 -1.86
C GLN A 209 -8.23 22.66 -2.80
N VAL A 210 -8.00 23.86 -2.28
CA VAL A 210 -7.84 25.09 -3.06
C VAL A 210 -6.42 25.59 -2.84
N GLN A 211 -5.69 25.84 -3.93
CA GLN A 211 -4.32 26.31 -3.87
C GLN A 211 -4.31 27.80 -3.51
N LYS A 212 -3.46 28.19 -2.58
CA LYS A 212 -3.30 29.58 -2.15
C LYS A 212 -2.78 30.45 -3.31
N GLY A 213 -3.39 31.61 -3.51
CA GLY A 213 -3.07 32.54 -4.59
C GLY A 213 -3.57 32.11 -5.97
N SER A 214 -4.34 31.03 -6.08
CA SER A 214 -4.87 30.54 -7.36
C SER A 214 -6.14 31.26 -7.81
N ALA A 215 -6.51 31.06 -9.08
CA ALA A 215 -7.79 31.52 -9.63
C ALA A 215 -8.98 30.99 -8.82
N ALA A 216 -8.94 29.77 -8.34
CA ALA A 216 -9.98 29.17 -7.51
C ALA A 216 -10.15 29.90 -6.18
N GLU A 217 -9.03 30.21 -5.47
CA GLU A 217 -9.10 31.00 -4.23
C GLU A 217 -9.63 32.41 -4.46
N ASN A 218 -9.07 33.08 -5.49
CA ASN A 218 -9.47 34.45 -5.84
C ASN A 218 -10.96 34.56 -6.24
N ALA A 219 -11.48 33.50 -6.90
CA ALA A 219 -12.88 33.38 -7.25
C ALA A 219 -13.79 33.02 -6.05
N GLY A 220 -13.21 32.68 -4.89
CA GLY A 220 -13.95 32.32 -3.68
C GLY A 220 -14.42 30.89 -3.62
N LEU A 221 -13.81 29.96 -4.39
CA LEU A 221 -14.04 28.52 -4.31
C LEU A 221 -13.50 28.01 -2.96
N LYS A 222 -14.22 27.09 -2.32
CA LYS A 222 -13.86 26.53 -1.02
C LYS A 222 -13.83 25.01 -1.03
N VAL A 223 -13.07 24.43 -0.09
CA VAL A 223 -13.08 22.99 0.15
C VAL A 223 -14.50 22.53 0.49
N GLY A 224 -14.93 21.44 -0.12
CA GLY A 224 -16.27 20.88 0.03
C GLY A 224 -17.29 21.39 -0.98
N ASP A 225 -16.96 22.40 -1.79
CA ASP A 225 -17.81 22.86 -2.88
C ASP A 225 -18.01 21.78 -3.94
N LYS A 226 -19.20 21.74 -4.55
CA LYS A 226 -19.57 20.86 -5.66
C LYS A 226 -19.84 21.69 -6.91
N ILE A 227 -18.98 21.62 -7.90
CA ILE A 227 -19.14 22.30 -9.18
C ILE A 227 -20.09 21.50 -10.05
N THR A 228 -21.26 22.02 -10.34
CA THR A 228 -22.33 21.34 -11.09
C THR A 228 -22.40 21.78 -12.55
N THR A 229 -22.05 23.03 -12.86
CA THR A 229 -21.99 23.53 -14.23
C THR A 229 -20.74 24.37 -14.47
N ILE A 230 -20.28 24.40 -15.72
CA ILE A 230 -19.25 25.30 -16.20
C ILE A 230 -19.79 26.02 -17.45
N ASN A 231 -19.79 27.35 -17.45
CA ASN A 231 -20.37 28.21 -18.50
C ASN A 231 -21.81 27.81 -18.87
N GLY A 232 -22.63 27.45 -17.86
CA GLY A 232 -24.01 27.03 -18.02
C GLY A 232 -24.21 25.56 -18.48
N ALA A 233 -23.17 24.87 -18.92
CA ALA A 233 -23.23 23.46 -19.31
C ALA A 233 -23.03 22.55 -18.08
N PRO A 234 -23.81 21.46 -17.90
CA PRO A 234 -23.59 20.49 -16.84
C PRO A 234 -22.21 19.87 -16.93
N VAL A 235 -21.56 19.66 -15.78
CA VAL A 235 -20.30 18.95 -15.69
C VAL A 235 -20.58 17.45 -15.92
N THR A 236 -19.91 16.85 -16.91
CA THR A 236 -20.03 15.43 -17.25
C THR A 236 -18.74 14.65 -17.01
N GLY A 237 -17.60 15.34 -16.81
CA GLY A 237 -16.31 14.75 -16.58
C GLY A 237 -15.22 15.80 -16.33
N TRP A 238 -14.07 15.32 -15.86
CA TRP A 238 -12.93 16.17 -15.59
C TRP A 238 -12.24 16.70 -16.85
N HIS A 239 -12.22 15.89 -17.90
CA HIS A 239 -11.61 16.32 -19.16
C HIS A 239 -12.41 17.46 -19.79
N GLN A 240 -13.75 17.39 -19.80
CA GLN A 240 -14.61 18.49 -20.23
C GLN A 240 -14.27 19.77 -19.47
N PHE A 241 -14.18 19.71 -18.12
CA PHE A 241 -13.82 20.84 -17.29
C PHE A 241 -12.44 21.39 -17.66
N ARG A 242 -11.41 20.55 -17.72
CA ARG A 242 -10.05 20.95 -18.10
C ARG A 242 -10.00 21.62 -19.46
N ARG A 243 -10.69 21.09 -20.47
CA ARG A 243 -10.74 21.68 -21.81
C ARG A 243 -11.23 23.12 -21.79
N VAL A 244 -12.30 23.42 -21.03
CA VAL A 244 -12.82 24.79 -20.88
C VAL A 244 -11.82 25.68 -20.15
N ILE A 245 -11.14 25.19 -19.13
CA ILE A 245 -10.10 25.93 -18.41
C ILE A 245 -8.90 26.25 -19.31
N GLN A 246 -8.53 25.33 -20.22
CA GLN A 246 -7.41 25.52 -21.15
C GLN A 246 -7.66 26.61 -22.21
N GLU A 247 -8.91 27.06 -22.39
CA GLU A 247 -9.19 28.23 -23.24
C GLU A 247 -8.64 29.54 -22.66
N GLY A 248 -8.30 29.58 -21.36
CA GLY A 248 -7.70 30.72 -20.68
C GLY A 248 -8.65 31.93 -20.55
N ARG A 249 -9.97 31.73 -20.72
CA ARG A 249 -10.99 32.75 -20.61
C ARG A 249 -11.67 32.68 -19.26
N GLU A 250 -12.31 33.81 -18.86
CA GLU A 250 -13.18 33.84 -17.68
C GLU A 250 -14.22 32.71 -17.77
N VAL A 251 -14.36 31.92 -16.70
CA VAL A 251 -15.35 30.85 -16.58
C VAL A 251 -16.36 31.18 -15.50
N THR A 252 -17.62 30.83 -15.76
CA THR A 252 -18.71 30.92 -14.79
C THR A 252 -19.03 29.52 -14.29
N LEU A 253 -18.90 29.30 -12.97
CA LEU A 253 -19.16 28.03 -12.31
C LEU A 253 -20.43 28.14 -11.48
N SER A 254 -21.37 27.19 -11.63
CA SER A 254 -22.41 26.99 -10.61
C SER A 254 -21.89 26.02 -9.58
N VAL A 255 -21.90 26.44 -8.33
CA VAL A 255 -21.31 25.74 -7.21
C VAL A 255 -22.35 25.52 -6.13
N GLN A 256 -22.56 24.28 -5.74
CA GLN A 256 -23.35 23.95 -4.56
C GLN A 256 -22.45 23.93 -3.32
N ARG A 257 -22.74 24.83 -2.37
CA ARG A 257 -22.07 24.92 -1.06
C ARG A 257 -23.08 24.65 0.05
N GLY A 258 -23.07 23.45 0.58
CA GLY A 258 -24.13 22.97 1.48
C GLY A 258 -25.47 22.87 0.73
N GLN A 259 -26.45 23.69 1.14
CA GLN A 259 -27.76 23.76 0.49
C GLN A 259 -27.90 24.96 -0.47
N GLU A 260 -26.90 25.85 -0.52
CA GLU A 260 -26.94 27.05 -1.35
C GLU A 260 -26.29 26.81 -2.71
N THR A 261 -26.85 27.39 -3.76
CA THR A 261 -26.23 27.41 -5.09
C THR A 261 -25.65 28.81 -5.33
N LEU A 262 -24.34 28.85 -5.55
CA LEU A 262 -23.58 30.07 -5.80
C LEU A 262 -23.10 30.11 -7.24
N THR A 263 -23.04 31.32 -7.81
CA THR A 263 -22.35 31.54 -9.08
C THR A 263 -20.98 32.14 -8.80
N ILE A 264 -19.94 31.47 -9.21
CA ILE A 264 -18.54 31.89 -9.03
C ILE A 264 -17.97 32.19 -10.41
N LYS A 265 -17.30 33.32 -10.56
CA LYS A 265 -16.57 33.69 -11.77
C LYS A 265 -15.09 33.77 -11.48
N GLY A 266 -14.28 33.27 -12.38
CA GLY A 266 -12.83 33.32 -12.25
C GLY A 266 -12.13 33.12 -13.58
N GLU A 267 -10.98 33.74 -13.69
CA GLU A 267 -10.12 33.63 -14.87
C GLU A 267 -8.98 32.65 -14.58
N PRO A 268 -8.82 31.57 -15.37
CA PRO A 268 -7.71 30.60 -15.21
C PRO A 268 -6.36 31.29 -15.31
N GLN A 269 -5.40 30.90 -14.46
CA GLN A 269 -4.05 31.45 -14.47
C GLN A 269 -3.15 30.64 -15.36
N LYS A 270 -2.36 31.30 -16.19
CA LYS A 270 -1.36 30.64 -17.04
C LYS A 270 -0.17 30.21 -16.19
N GLN A 271 0.19 28.94 -16.26
CA GLN A 271 1.34 28.38 -15.59
C GLN A 271 2.11 27.50 -16.59
N GLY A 272 3.21 28.01 -17.11
CA GLY A 272 3.91 27.39 -18.23
C GLY A 272 3.06 27.46 -19.51
N ASP A 273 2.85 26.30 -20.14
CA ASP A 273 2.01 26.17 -21.34
C ASP A 273 0.53 25.88 -21.02
N ASP A 274 0.20 25.59 -19.76
CA ASP A 274 -1.15 25.25 -19.33
C ASP A 274 -1.86 26.41 -18.61
N TYR A 275 -3.19 26.39 -18.68
CA TYR A 275 -4.05 27.21 -17.84
C TYR A 275 -4.60 26.37 -16.69
N LEU A 276 -4.50 26.88 -15.46
CA LEU A 276 -4.93 26.20 -14.25
C LEU A 276 -5.95 27.05 -13.48
N PHE A 277 -6.96 26.39 -12.92
CA PHE A 277 -7.88 27.05 -11.98
C PHE A 277 -7.37 26.97 -10.54
N GLY A 278 -6.56 25.97 -10.22
CA GLY A 278 -5.82 25.84 -8.95
C GLY A 278 -6.61 25.22 -7.82
N PHE A 279 -7.29 24.12 -8.08
CA PHE A 279 -7.86 23.27 -7.03
C PHE A 279 -7.62 21.78 -7.33
N THR A 280 -7.68 20.95 -6.30
CA THR A 280 -7.65 19.51 -6.41
C THR A 280 -9.08 18.97 -6.39
N ARG A 281 -9.44 18.13 -7.36
CA ARG A 281 -10.76 17.52 -7.41
C ARG A 281 -10.94 16.43 -6.37
N ARG A 282 -12.18 16.23 -5.95
CA ARG A 282 -12.64 15.10 -5.17
C ARG A 282 -13.79 14.41 -5.89
N PHE A 283 -13.74 13.08 -5.95
CA PHE A 283 -14.89 12.30 -6.40
C PHE A 283 -16.02 12.37 -5.37
N GLU A 284 -17.23 12.04 -5.82
CA GLU A 284 -18.35 11.88 -4.93
C GLU A 284 -18.08 10.75 -3.94
N THR A 285 -18.20 11.05 -2.64
CA THR A 285 -17.97 10.08 -1.58
C THR A 285 -19.25 9.75 -0.85
N LYS A 286 -19.36 8.51 -0.36
CA LYS A 286 -20.40 8.08 0.56
C LYS A 286 -19.77 7.56 1.85
N LEU A 287 -20.50 7.69 2.95
CA LEU A 287 -20.11 7.03 4.18
C LEU A 287 -20.27 5.52 3.99
N LEU A 288 -19.13 4.81 4.02
CA LEU A 288 -19.12 3.36 4.01
C LEU A 288 -19.03 2.89 5.46
N LYS A 289 -20.13 2.31 5.95
CA LYS A 289 -20.25 1.81 7.33
C LYS A 289 -21.10 0.55 7.35
N THR A 290 -20.82 -0.34 8.28
CA THR A 290 -21.65 -1.50 8.59
C THR A 290 -21.69 -1.73 10.09
N ASP A 291 -22.82 -2.21 10.58
CA ASP A 291 -22.96 -2.65 11.98
C ASP A 291 -22.81 -4.18 12.12
N SER A 292 -22.62 -4.89 11.00
CA SER A 292 -22.41 -6.34 10.96
C SER A 292 -20.93 -6.70 11.04
N LEU A 293 -20.51 -7.38 12.10
CA LEU A 293 -19.13 -7.86 12.25
C LEU A 293 -18.74 -8.83 11.12
N ALA A 294 -19.65 -9.71 10.68
CA ALA A 294 -19.38 -10.65 9.60
C ALA A 294 -19.10 -9.91 8.28
N THR A 295 -19.89 -8.87 7.97
CA THR A 295 -19.67 -8.02 6.79
C THR A 295 -18.34 -7.26 6.91
N ALA A 296 -18.00 -6.76 8.09
CA ALA A 296 -16.75 -6.06 8.34
C ALA A 296 -15.53 -6.98 8.18
N LEU A 297 -15.57 -8.18 8.71
CA LEU A 297 -14.50 -9.18 8.56
C LEU A 297 -14.32 -9.59 7.10
N ARG A 298 -15.42 -9.77 6.36
CA ARG A 298 -15.37 -10.03 4.92
C ARG A 298 -14.71 -8.88 4.16
N TYR A 299 -15.09 -7.65 4.47
CA TYR A 299 -14.46 -6.47 3.87
C TYR A 299 -12.94 -6.42 4.15
N GLY A 300 -12.54 -6.67 5.41
CA GLY A 300 -11.13 -6.76 5.79
C GLY A 300 -10.39 -7.86 5.02
N TRP A 301 -11.00 -9.02 4.88
CA TRP A 301 -10.46 -10.14 4.11
C TRP A 301 -10.28 -9.78 2.63
N ASP A 302 -11.33 -9.27 1.98
CA ASP A 302 -11.30 -8.89 0.57
C ASP A 302 -10.27 -7.80 0.30
N SER A 303 -10.12 -6.83 1.23
CA SER A 303 -9.09 -5.79 1.18
C SER A 303 -7.68 -6.38 1.21
N ASN A 304 -7.42 -7.35 2.10
CA ASN A 304 -6.11 -7.99 2.19
C ASN A 304 -5.80 -8.85 0.95
N ILE A 305 -6.77 -9.60 0.44
CA ILE A 305 -6.61 -10.38 -0.82
C ILE A 305 -6.28 -9.44 -1.99
N ARG A 306 -6.93 -8.27 -2.06
CA ARG A 306 -6.61 -7.24 -3.05
C ARG A 306 -5.15 -6.79 -2.95
N VAL A 307 -4.68 -6.46 -1.75
CA VAL A 307 -3.29 -6.05 -1.52
C VAL A 307 -2.30 -7.16 -1.91
N LEU A 308 -2.57 -8.40 -1.52
CA LEU A 308 -1.72 -9.54 -1.87
C LEU A 308 -1.63 -9.76 -3.38
N ARG A 309 -2.75 -9.63 -4.09
CA ARG A 309 -2.78 -9.72 -5.55
C ARG A 309 -1.87 -8.64 -6.18
N LEU A 310 -2.07 -7.37 -5.81
CA LEU A 310 -1.28 -6.25 -6.32
C LEU A 310 0.22 -6.40 -6.01
N THR A 311 0.55 -6.85 -4.80
CA THR A 311 1.94 -7.14 -4.41
C THR A 311 2.51 -8.26 -5.27
N GLY A 312 1.75 -9.34 -5.51
CA GLY A 312 2.15 -10.46 -6.37
C GLY A 312 2.40 -10.02 -7.82
N GLU A 313 1.52 -9.18 -8.39
CA GLU A 313 1.68 -8.62 -9.74
C GLU A 313 2.96 -7.78 -9.84
N VAL A 314 3.26 -6.93 -8.84
CA VAL A 314 4.50 -6.15 -8.80
C VAL A 314 5.74 -7.06 -8.73
N PHE A 315 5.73 -8.10 -7.90
CA PHE A 315 6.83 -9.07 -7.85
C PHE A 315 7.00 -9.80 -9.18
N GLN A 316 5.92 -10.25 -9.80
CA GLN A 316 5.96 -10.90 -11.12
C GLN A 316 6.60 -9.97 -12.16
N GLN A 317 6.24 -8.68 -12.18
CA GLN A 317 6.82 -7.68 -13.08
C GLN A 317 8.30 -7.43 -12.81
N ILE A 318 8.73 -7.48 -11.55
CA ILE A 318 10.16 -7.39 -11.19
C ILE A 318 10.92 -8.59 -11.73
N PHE A 319 10.41 -9.82 -11.54
CA PHE A 319 11.06 -11.04 -12.00
C PHE A 319 11.05 -11.18 -13.53
N SER A 320 10.03 -10.66 -14.21
CA SER A 320 9.97 -10.61 -15.68
C SER A 320 10.80 -9.46 -16.30
N GLY A 321 11.40 -8.59 -15.47
CA GLY A 321 12.20 -7.46 -15.93
C GLY A 321 11.39 -6.26 -16.46
N GLN A 322 10.06 -6.30 -16.37
CA GLN A 322 9.19 -5.19 -16.77
C GLN A 322 9.28 -4.01 -15.80
N ARG A 323 9.58 -4.28 -14.52
CA ARG A 323 9.71 -3.28 -13.46
C ARG A 323 11.05 -3.39 -12.77
N SER A 324 11.65 -2.24 -12.45
CA SER A 324 12.94 -2.21 -11.77
C SER A 324 12.80 -2.51 -10.27
N ALA A 325 13.43 -3.57 -9.77
CA ALA A 325 13.50 -3.87 -8.34
C ALA A 325 14.06 -2.68 -7.53
N ARG A 326 15.11 -2.01 -8.08
CA ARG A 326 15.72 -0.83 -7.47
C ARG A 326 14.71 0.29 -7.19
N ARG A 327 13.71 0.45 -8.03
CA ARG A 327 12.71 1.54 -7.91
C ARG A 327 11.50 1.13 -7.07
N SER A 328 11.12 -0.13 -7.14
CA SER A 328 9.90 -0.65 -6.48
C SER A 328 10.09 -1.00 -5.00
N LEU A 329 11.33 -1.26 -4.57
CA LEU A 329 11.62 -1.57 -3.17
C LEU A 329 11.90 -0.27 -2.40
N ALA A 330 11.06 0.00 -1.42
CA ALA A 330 11.23 1.11 -0.49
C ALA A 330 11.96 0.65 0.77
N GLY A 331 12.99 1.37 1.16
CA GLY A 331 13.66 1.19 2.44
C GLY A 331 13.08 2.10 3.53
N PRO A 332 13.78 2.24 4.67
CA PRO A 332 13.30 3.04 5.80
C PRO A 332 12.94 4.48 5.44
N ILE A 333 13.70 5.11 4.56
CA ILE A 333 13.47 6.49 4.11
C ILE A 333 12.21 6.53 3.23
N GLY A 334 12.07 5.60 2.28
CA GLY A 334 10.89 5.51 1.43
C GLY A 334 9.61 5.23 2.23
N ILE A 335 9.67 4.42 3.28
CA ILE A 335 8.54 4.18 4.19
C ILE A 335 8.18 5.46 4.96
N ALA A 336 9.17 6.21 5.45
CA ALA A 336 8.92 7.48 6.13
C ALA A 336 8.23 8.49 5.20
N GLU A 337 8.69 8.61 3.95
CA GLU A 337 8.04 9.46 2.93
C GLU A 337 6.60 9.03 2.62
N GLN A 338 6.35 7.73 2.48
CA GLN A 338 4.99 7.21 2.29
C GLN A 338 4.11 7.51 3.49
N THR A 339 4.65 7.46 4.71
CA THR A 339 3.92 7.79 5.94
C THR A 339 3.52 9.27 5.96
N VAL A 340 4.41 10.18 5.59
CA VAL A 340 4.10 11.61 5.46
C VAL A 340 3.04 11.82 4.38
N SER A 341 3.20 11.20 3.21
CA SER A 341 2.21 11.30 2.12
C SER A 341 0.84 10.76 2.52
N ALA A 342 0.79 9.64 3.23
CA ALA A 342 -0.46 9.07 3.73
C ALA A 342 -1.14 10.00 4.73
N TYR A 343 -0.36 10.64 5.60
CA TYR A 343 -0.88 11.63 6.54
C TYR A 343 -1.41 12.89 5.82
N ASP A 344 -0.68 13.41 4.84
CA ASP A 344 -1.09 14.58 4.06
C ASP A 344 -2.38 14.35 3.27
N ILE A 345 -2.60 13.12 2.79
CA ILE A 345 -3.79 12.75 1.99
C ILE A 345 -5.01 12.49 2.89
N ALA A 346 -4.86 11.73 3.95
CA ALA A 346 -5.98 11.21 4.75
C ALA A 346 -5.77 11.31 6.28
N GLY A 347 -4.80 12.09 6.73
CA GLY A 347 -4.49 12.25 8.15
C GLY A 347 -4.07 10.93 8.80
N TRP A 348 -4.41 10.75 10.07
CA TRP A 348 -4.09 9.52 10.81
C TRP A 348 -4.76 8.27 10.24
N ALA A 349 -5.91 8.41 9.57
CA ALA A 349 -6.56 7.27 8.90
C ALA A 349 -5.68 6.69 7.80
N GLY A 350 -5.05 7.53 6.97
CA GLY A 350 -4.10 7.09 5.94
C GLY A 350 -2.86 6.41 6.53
N VAL A 351 -2.34 6.92 7.65
CA VAL A 351 -1.21 6.28 8.35
C VAL A 351 -1.60 4.89 8.88
N ILE A 352 -2.78 4.74 9.47
CA ILE A 352 -3.28 3.45 9.98
C ILE A 352 -3.49 2.46 8.82
N GLU A 353 -4.04 2.91 7.69
CA GLU A 353 -4.21 2.08 6.49
C GLU A 353 -2.85 1.61 5.95
N LEU A 354 -1.87 2.53 5.85
CA LEU A 354 -0.50 2.18 5.48
C LEU A 354 0.13 1.17 6.44
N MET A 355 -0.13 1.31 7.76
CA MET A 355 0.32 0.33 8.74
C MET A 355 -0.27 -1.06 8.49
N GLY A 356 -1.55 -1.15 8.10
CA GLY A 356 -2.20 -2.41 7.72
C GLY A 356 -1.52 -3.06 6.52
N LEU A 357 -1.30 -2.29 5.47
CA LEU A 357 -0.61 -2.73 4.25
C LEU A 357 0.81 -3.25 4.53
N LEU A 358 1.60 -2.49 5.28
CA LEU A 358 2.96 -2.88 5.65
C LEU A 358 2.96 -4.10 6.59
N SER A 359 1.97 -4.21 7.49
CA SER A 359 1.84 -5.37 8.39
C SER A 359 1.54 -6.64 7.62
N LEU A 360 0.64 -6.59 6.63
CA LEU A 360 0.35 -7.72 5.75
C LEU A 360 1.60 -8.18 4.98
N ASN A 361 2.29 -7.23 4.35
CA ASN A 361 3.49 -7.54 3.58
C ASN A 361 4.58 -8.12 4.47
N LEU A 362 4.82 -7.56 5.65
CA LEU A 362 5.78 -8.08 6.61
C LEU A 362 5.43 -9.50 7.05
N GLY A 363 4.15 -9.77 7.37
CA GLY A 363 3.69 -11.11 7.75
C GLY A 363 3.89 -12.13 6.64
N VAL A 364 3.55 -11.79 5.41
CA VAL A 364 3.70 -12.70 4.26
C VAL A 364 5.16 -12.91 3.88
N LEU A 365 5.98 -11.84 3.85
CA LEU A 365 7.41 -11.94 3.55
C LEU A 365 8.15 -12.78 4.59
N ASN A 366 7.80 -12.65 5.87
CA ASN A 366 8.40 -13.46 6.94
C ASN A 366 7.99 -14.95 6.88
N LEU A 367 6.90 -15.30 6.19
CA LEU A 367 6.53 -16.69 5.92
C LEU A 367 7.28 -17.31 4.74
N LEU A 368 8.00 -16.52 3.94
CA LEU A 368 8.79 -17.06 2.84
C LEU A 368 9.92 -17.98 3.39
N PRO A 369 10.24 -19.09 2.69
CA PRO A 369 11.25 -20.05 3.14
C PRO A 369 12.68 -19.52 2.95
N ILE A 370 12.93 -18.31 3.42
CA ILE A 370 14.22 -17.62 3.34
C ILE A 370 14.91 -17.78 4.70
N PRO A 371 16.18 -18.24 4.72
CA PRO A 371 16.94 -18.32 5.96
C PRO A 371 16.94 -16.98 6.72
N VAL A 372 16.99 -17.02 8.06
CA VAL A 372 16.90 -15.87 8.98
C VAL A 372 15.49 -15.32 9.18
N LEU A 373 14.56 -15.46 8.21
CA LEU A 373 13.15 -15.17 8.42
C LEU A 373 12.46 -16.35 9.14
N ASP A 374 11.30 -16.10 9.73
CA ASP A 374 10.52 -17.13 10.43
C ASP A 374 10.17 -18.31 9.50
N GLY A 375 9.87 -18.03 8.23
CA GLY A 375 9.62 -19.04 7.20
C GLY A 375 10.80 -19.96 6.98
N GLY A 376 12.03 -19.47 7.14
CA GLY A 376 13.25 -20.30 7.12
C GLY A 376 13.32 -21.24 8.32
N VAL A 377 12.97 -20.78 9.51
CA VAL A 377 12.89 -21.62 10.72
C VAL A 377 11.79 -22.66 10.55
N ILE A 378 10.62 -22.27 10.05
CA ILE A 378 9.49 -23.15 9.74
C ILE A 378 9.92 -24.23 8.74
N LEU A 379 10.61 -23.86 7.65
CA LEU A 379 11.13 -24.79 6.65
C LEU A 379 12.09 -25.81 7.27
N LEU A 380 13.04 -25.34 8.09
CA LEU A 380 13.98 -26.25 8.79
C LEU A 380 13.25 -27.24 9.70
N LEU A 381 12.24 -26.78 10.44
CA LEU A 381 11.43 -27.65 11.31
C LEU A 381 10.62 -28.67 10.51
N LEU A 382 10.08 -28.30 9.35
CA LEU A 382 9.39 -29.22 8.44
C LEU A 382 10.34 -30.27 7.86
N ILE A 383 11.53 -29.87 7.40
CA ILE A 383 12.56 -30.79 6.92
C ILE A 383 12.97 -31.73 8.05
N GLU A 384 13.20 -31.22 9.24
CA GLU A 384 13.56 -32.04 10.42
C GLU A 384 12.46 -33.04 10.81
N TRP A 385 11.18 -32.64 10.60
CA TRP A 385 10.05 -33.52 10.84
C TRP A 385 10.01 -34.67 9.81
N ILE A 386 10.16 -34.33 8.52
CA ILE A 386 10.18 -35.31 7.41
C ILE A 386 11.36 -36.27 7.56
N LEU A 387 12.57 -35.79 7.83
CA LEU A 387 13.74 -36.61 8.05
C LEU A 387 13.56 -37.53 9.26
N GLY A 388 12.93 -37.06 10.31
CA GLY A 388 12.59 -37.85 11.49
C GLY A 388 11.70 -39.08 11.20
N LEU A 389 10.84 -39.01 10.17
CA LEU A 389 9.99 -40.13 9.74
C LEU A 389 10.83 -41.30 9.16
N VAL A 390 11.99 -40.98 8.59
CA VAL A 390 12.92 -41.99 8.03
C VAL A 390 14.12 -42.25 8.94
N GLY A 391 14.07 -41.78 10.20
CA GLY A 391 15.12 -42.01 11.20
C GLY A 391 16.40 -41.18 11.00
N LEU A 392 16.34 -40.15 10.15
CA LEU A 392 17.46 -39.24 9.90
C LEU A 392 17.31 -37.96 10.75
N THR A 393 18.43 -37.35 11.12
CA THR A 393 18.48 -36.08 11.86
C THR A 393 19.24 -35.03 11.08
N LEU A 394 18.77 -33.78 11.13
CA LEU A 394 19.50 -32.64 10.59
C LEU A 394 20.75 -32.38 11.45
N THR A 395 21.91 -32.32 10.79
CA THR A 395 23.17 -31.99 11.48
C THR A 395 23.19 -30.52 11.91
N MET A 396 23.82 -30.20 13.03
CA MET A 396 23.99 -28.82 13.49
C MET A 396 24.73 -27.97 12.46
N ASN A 397 25.75 -28.50 11.81
CA ASN A 397 26.48 -27.79 10.75
C ASN A 397 25.59 -27.36 9.57
N PHE A 398 24.56 -28.16 9.23
CA PHE A 398 23.63 -27.78 8.16
C PHE A 398 22.76 -26.59 8.59
N ARG A 399 22.22 -26.60 9.81
CA ARG A 399 21.40 -25.48 10.36
C ARG A 399 22.22 -24.21 10.41
N GLU A 400 23.44 -24.27 10.92
CA GLU A 400 24.34 -23.13 11.01
C GLU A 400 24.67 -22.54 9.63
N ARG A 401 25.06 -23.37 8.66
CA ARG A 401 25.34 -22.92 7.29
C ARG A 401 24.10 -22.32 6.63
N PHE A 402 22.93 -22.94 6.82
CA PHE A 402 21.68 -22.40 6.30
C PHE A 402 21.38 -21.00 6.86
N GLN A 403 21.55 -20.80 8.17
CA GLN A 403 21.38 -19.48 8.79
C GLN A 403 22.44 -18.46 8.35
N GLN A 404 23.71 -18.89 8.23
CA GLN A 404 24.80 -18.02 7.75
C GLN A 404 24.54 -17.51 6.33
N VAL A 405 24.10 -18.39 5.41
CA VAL A 405 23.73 -18.01 4.04
C VAL A 405 22.60 -16.97 4.06
N GLY A 406 21.58 -17.21 4.87
CA GLY A 406 20.47 -16.25 5.01
C GLY A 406 20.90 -14.91 5.58
N PHE A 407 21.76 -14.94 6.60
CA PHE A 407 22.28 -13.70 7.21
C PHE A 407 23.05 -12.85 6.20
N VAL A 408 23.93 -13.49 5.40
CA VAL A 408 24.67 -12.80 4.32
C VAL A 408 23.69 -12.22 3.29
N LEU A 409 22.66 -12.99 2.89
CA LEU A 409 21.65 -12.53 1.93
C LEU A 409 20.87 -11.31 2.46
N VAL A 410 20.46 -11.34 3.73
CA VAL A 410 19.75 -10.22 4.36
C VAL A 410 20.65 -8.99 4.47
N LEU A 411 21.93 -9.15 4.83
CA LEU A 411 22.90 -8.06 4.85
C LEU A 411 23.10 -7.43 3.47
N LEU A 412 23.21 -8.25 2.43
CA LEU A 412 23.32 -7.75 1.05
C LEU A 412 22.06 -7.01 0.61
N LEU A 413 20.88 -7.54 0.93
CA LEU A 413 19.60 -6.90 0.63
C LEU A 413 19.47 -5.56 1.38
N MET A 414 19.80 -5.53 2.68
CA MET A 414 19.77 -4.31 3.49
C MET A 414 20.74 -3.26 2.96
N GLY A 415 21.96 -3.66 2.63
CA GLY A 415 22.95 -2.78 2.00
C GLY A 415 22.45 -2.22 0.67
N PHE A 416 21.88 -3.06 -0.19
CA PHE A 416 21.27 -2.64 -1.45
C PHE A 416 20.14 -1.62 -1.23
N VAL A 417 19.23 -1.87 -0.28
CA VAL A 417 18.09 -0.99 0.01
C VAL A 417 18.56 0.35 0.56
N ILE A 418 19.54 0.37 1.49
CA ILE A 418 20.08 1.61 2.07
C ILE A 418 20.79 2.44 1.00
N ILE A 419 21.64 1.82 0.17
CA ILE A 419 22.32 2.51 -0.94
C ILE A 419 21.30 3.09 -1.91
N ASN A 420 20.26 2.31 -2.22
CA ASN A 420 19.20 2.72 -3.12
C ASN A 420 18.39 3.91 -2.58
N ASP A 421 17.98 3.87 -1.31
CA ASP A 421 17.27 4.98 -0.65
C ASP A 421 18.14 6.25 -0.59
N SER A 422 19.41 6.08 -0.24
CA SER A 422 20.37 7.21 -0.19
C SER A 422 20.57 7.83 -1.58
N ALA A 423 20.70 7.02 -2.63
CA ALA A 423 20.80 7.49 -4.00
C ALA A 423 19.56 8.27 -4.45
N ARG A 424 18.36 7.81 -4.06
CA ARG A 424 17.10 8.53 -4.32
C ARG A 424 17.05 9.90 -3.64
N LEU A 425 17.50 9.99 -2.39
CA LEU A 425 17.58 11.26 -1.69
C LEU A 425 18.51 12.24 -2.41
N VAL A 426 19.70 11.78 -2.79
CA VAL A 426 20.69 12.59 -3.51
C VAL A 426 20.10 13.07 -4.84
N GLU A 427 19.51 12.18 -5.66
CA GLU A 427 18.86 12.56 -6.91
C GLU A 427 17.82 13.68 -6.70
N ARG A 428 16.99 13.60 -5.67
CA ARG A 428 15.98 14.64 -5.37
C ARG A 428 16.55 15.98 -4.94
N PHE A 429 17.70 15.99 -4.26
CA PHE A 429 18.36 17.23 -3.89
C PHE A 429 18.95 17.95 -5.12
N PHE A 430 19.40 17.20 -6.12
CA PHE A 430 19.99 17.77 -7.35
C PHE A 430 18.95 18.05 -8.44
N ASP A 431 17.81 17.31 -8.48
CA ASP A 431 16.72 17.50 -9.45
C ASP A 431 15.71 18.58 -9.00
N LYS A 432 15.88 19.24 -7.85
CA LYS A 432 15.07 20.43 -7.55
C LYS A 432 15.43 21.52 -8.54
N PRO A 433 14.46 22.07 -9.33
CA PRO A 433 14.70 23.28 -10.10
C PRO A 433 15.19 24.34 -9.12
N PRO A 434 16.16 25.21 -9.53
CA PRO A 434 16.67 26.25 -8.67
C PRO A 434 15.48 27.06 -8.13
N ALA A 435 15.42 27.18 -6.80
CA ALA A 435 14.41 27.98 -6.13
C ALA A 435 14.44 29.35 -6.82
N GLN A 436 13.31 29.72 -7.44
CA GLN A 436 13.13 31.07 -7.93
C GLN A 436 13.40 31.97 -6.71
N GLU A 437 14.50 32.73 -6.77
CA GLU A 437 14.78 33.77 -5.83
C GLU A 437 13.50 34.59 -5.66
N GLN A 438 12.94 34.53 -4.46
CA GLN A 438 11.92 35.47 -4.06
C GLN A 438 12.59 36.84 -4.14
N GLN A 439 12.40 37.53 -5.22
CA GLN A 439 12.77 38.93 -5.34
C GLN A 439 12.02 39.67 -4.22
N LYS A 440 12.77 40.00 -3.19
CA LYS A 440 12.48 41.15 -2.33
C LYS A 440 12.44 42.38 -3.24
N LYS A 441 11.27 42.89 -3.48
CA LYS A 441 11.04 44.31 -3.52
C LYS A 441 9.57 44.61 -3.27
#